data_a966ee796e996b117c5c2240109b1b1a
#
_entry.id   a966ee796e996b117c5c2240109b1b1a
#
_cell.length_a   1.000
_cell.length_b   1.000
_cell.length_c   1.000
_cell.angle_alpha   90.00
_cell.angle_beta   90.00
_cell.angle_gamma   90.00
#
_symmetry.space_group_name_H-M   'P 1'
#
loop_
_entity.id
_entity.type
_entity.pdbx_description
1 polymer ?
#
loop_
_entity_poly.entity_id
_entity_poly.type
_entity_poly.pdbx_seq_one_letter_code
_entity_poly.pdbx_strand_id
1 'polypeptide(L)'
;MQVQLGKKIHALKAGESATADPNINHLFRNRSGKPAKFLVELRPASRGFEESLQVGYGLANDGLCKPNGFPKDKLALAWLFDISESNLPGWMSMFEFILRKQAKTARKKGIDKQLTERYVRF
;
A
#
# COMPACT_ATOMS: atom_id res chain seq x y z
N MET A 1 10.56 3.84 -15.94
CA MET A 1 9.63 3.20 -14.97
C MET A 1 9.01 1.96 -15.59
N GLN A 2 8.91 0.87 -14.85
CA GLN A 2 8.18 -0.31 -15.29
C GLN A 2 6.90 -0.45 -14.46
N VAL A 3 5.79 -0.76 -15.13
CA VAL A 3 4.51 -1.07 -14.49
C VAL A 3 4.12 -2.47 -14.93
N GLN A 4 3.91 -3.35 -13.97
CA GLN A 4 3.37 -4.67 -14.24
C GLN A 4 1.86 -4.64 -13.99
N LEU A 5 1.09 -5.10 -14.96
CA LEU A 5 -0.36 -5.26 -14.91
C LEU A 5 -0.69 -6.75 -15.16
N GLY A 6 -1.09 -7.45 -14.12
CA GLY A 6 -1.23 -8.90 -14.16
C GLY A 6 0.10 -9.56 -14.56
N LYS A 7 0.12 -10.23 -15.69
CA LYS A 7 1.33 -10.90 -16.24
C LYS A 7 2.14 -10.01 -17.20
N LYS A 8 1.62 -8.86 -17.62
CA LYS A 8 2.26 -7.98 -18.61
C LYS A 8 3.11 -6.92 -17.94
N ILE A 9 4.28 -6.64 -18.48
CA ILE A 9 5.19 -5.59 -18.02
C ILE A 9 5.26 -4.51 -19.10
N HIS A 10 4.97 -3.28 -18.70
CA HIS A 10 5.03 -2.09 -19.55
C HIS A 10 6.20 -1.21 -19.10
N ALA A 11 7.07 -0.86 -20.03
CA ALA A 11 8.12 0.13 -19.79
C ALA A 11 7.58 1.51 -20.16
N LEU A 12 7.35 2.38 -19.19
CA LEU A 12 6.81 3.72 -19.40
C LEU A 12 7.94 4.75 -19.47
N LYS A 13 7.90 5.58 -20.49
CA LYS A 13 8.72 6.78 -20.65
C LYS A 13 8.00 8.00 -20.06
N ALA A 14 8.69 9.13 -20.02
CA ALA A 14 8.07 10.40 -19.63
C ALA A 14 6.88 10.74 -20.54
N GLY A 15 5.74 11.13 -19.95
CA GLY A 15 4.50 11.43 -20.67
C GLY A 15 3.62 10.23 -20.98
N GLU A 16 4.09 9.00 -20.79
CA GLU A 16 3.28 7.80 -20.99
C GLU A 16 2.54 7.40 -19.70
N SER A 17 1.42 6.74 -19.88
CA SER A 17 0.57 6.27 -18.77
C SER A 17 0.18 4.80 -18.94
N ALA A 18 -0.20 4.18 -17.85
CA ALA A 18 -0.81 2.85 -17.83
C ALA A 18 -1.94 2.84 -16.79
N THR A 19 -3.01 2.14 -17.11
CA THR A 19 -4.16 2.00 -16.20
C THR A 19 -4.24 0.57 -15.70
N ALA A 20 -4.35 0.41 -14.38
CA ALA A 20 -4.66 -0.87 -13.76
C ALA A 20 -6.17 -0.93 -13.49
N ASP A 21 -6.84 -1.87 -14.12
CA ASP A 21 -8.27 -2.10 -13.86
C ASP A 21 -8.48 -2.71 -12.46
N PRO A 22 -9.68 -2.55 -11.88
CA PRO A 22 -10.02 -3.20 -10.62
C PRO A 22 -9.71 -4.70 -10.63
N ASN A 23 -9.22 -5.20 -9.51
CA ASN A 23 -8.84 -6.61 -9.31
C ASN A 23 -7.67 -7.11 -10.17
N ILE A 24 -6.96 -6.24 -10.86
CA ILE A 24 -5.73 -6.58 -11.55
C ILE A 24 -4.53 -6.34 -10.63
N ASN A 25 -3.81 -7.41 -10.31
CA ASN A 25 -2.55 -7.28 -9.56
C ASN A 25 -1.56 -6.43 -10.33
N HIS A 26 -1.04 -5.40 -9.69
CA HIS A 26 -0.11 -4.48 -10.31
C HIS A 26 1.02 -4.11 -9.37
N LEU A 27 2.13 -3.72 -9.94
CA LEU A 27 3.26 -3.19 -9.19
C LEU A 27 4.08 -2.23 -10.04
N PHE A 28 4.80 -1.34 -9.36
CA PHE A 28 5.71 -0.39 -9.96
C PHE A 28 7.16 -0.77 -9.66
N ARG A 29 8.04 -0.64 -10.65
CA ARG A 29 9.48 -0.89 -10.47
C ARG A 29 10.30 0.19 -11.16
N ASN A 30 11.27 0.72 -10.46
CA ASN A 30 12.30 1.57 -11.03
C ASN A 30 13.65 0.84 -10.99
N ARG A 31 14.10 0.36 -12.15
CA ARG A 31 15.38 -0.34 -12.32
C ARG A 31 16.44 0.51 -13.00
N SER A 32 16.19 1.82 -13.17
CA SER A 32 17.08 2.69 -13.91
C SER A 32 18.32 3.17 -13.13
N GLY A 33 18.37 2.93 -11.83
CA GLY A 33 19.40 3.49 -10.95
C GLY A 33 19.28 5.00 -10.70
N LYS A 34 18.26 5.65 -11.27
CA LYS A 34 17.97 7.09 -11.11
C LYS A 34 16.59 7.28 -10.48
N PRO A 35 16.37 8.35 -9.72
CA PRO A 35 15.03 8.67 -9.20
C PRO A 35 14.03 8.84 -10.34
N ALA A 36 12.82 8.32 -10.15
CA ALA A 36 11.70 8.53 -11.05
C ALA A 36 10.52 9.12 -10.29
N LYS A 37 9.89 10.15 -10.86
CA LYS A 37 8.63 10.71 -10.36
C LYS A 37 7.49 10.28 -11.26
N PHE A 38 6.38 9.92 -10.69
CA PHE A 38 5.16 9.58 -11.41
C PHE A 38 3.94 10.01 -10.62
N LEU A 39 2.85 10.29 -11.33
CA LEU A 39 1.57 10.60 -10.75
C LEU A 39 0.73 9.33 -10.71
N VAL A 40 0.08 9.08 -9.58
CA VAL A 40 -0.93 8.04 -9.43
C VAL A 40 -2.28 8.71 -9.28
N GLU A 41 -3.21 8.37 -10.16
CA GLU A 41 -4.59 8.80 -10.07
C GLU A 41 -5.45 7.59 -9.72
N LEU A 42 -6.26 7.74 -8.67
CA LEU A 42 -7.17 6.69 -8.20
C LEU A 42 -8.62 7.09 -8.47
N ARG A 43 -9.34 6.27 -9.21
CA ARG A 43 -10.77 6.47 -9.54
C ARG A 43 -11.55 5.17 -9.32
N PRO A 44 -12.59 5.18 -8.47
CA PRO A 44 -13.00 6.27 -7.57
C PRO A 44 -11.95 6.53 -6.49
N ALA A 45 -11.97 7.71 -5.89
CA ALA A 45 -11.10 8.03 -4.77
C ALA A 45 -11.34 7.08 -3.59
N SER A 46 -10.25 6.66 -2.93
CA SER A 46 -10.32 5.83 -1.74
C SER A 46 -9.58 6.49 -0.59
N ARG A 47 -10.34 6.99 0.38
CA ARG A 47 -9.77 7.62 1.57
C ARG A 47 -8.88 6.66 2.35
N GLY A 48 -9.29 5.40 2.48
CA GLY A 48 -8.49 4.38 3.17
C GLY A 48 -7.15 4.12 2.50
N PHE A 49 -7.12 4.12 1.16
CA PHE A 49 -5.87 4.01 0.41
C PHE A 49 -4.95 5.22 0.65
N GLU A 50 -5.48 6.44 0.60
CA GLU A 50 -4.72 7.67 0.86
C GLU A 50 -4.18 7.73 2.29
N GLU A 51 -4.99 7.36 3.28
CA GLU A 51 -4.58 7.23 4.68
C GLU A 51 -3.46 6.18 4.83
N SER A 52 -3.59 5.03 4.15
CA SER A 52 -2.60 3.97 4.21
C SER A 52 -1.23 4.42 3.70
N LEU A 53 -1.20 5.23 2.64
CA LEU A 53 0.04 5.81 2.12
C LEU A 53 0.66 6.80 3.12
N GLN A 54 -0.14 7.73 3.66
CA GLN A 54 0.38 8.71 4.62
C GLN A 54 0.95 8.03 5.87
N VAL A 55 0.25 7.04 6.43
CA VAL A 55 0.71 6.29 7.59
C VAL A 55 1.92 5.43 7.24
N GLY A 56 1.90 4.73 6.11
CA GLY A 56 3.00 3.87 5.67
C GLY A 56 4.31 4.66 5.51
N TYR A 57 4.28 5.77 4.81
CA TYR A 57 5.45 6.65 4.65
C TYR A 57 5.85 7.32 5.96
N GLY A 58 4.89 7.72 6.80
CA GLY A 58 5.17 8.26 8.13
C GLY A 58 5.91 7.27 9.02
N LEU A 59 5.48 6.03 9.06
CA LEU A 59 6.16 4.94 9.79
C LEU A 59 7.57 4.68 9.24
N ALA A 60 7.73 4.74 7.91
CA ALA A 60 9.04 4.57 7.29
C ALA A 60 9.99 5.70 7.66
N ASN A 61 9.54 6.95 7.61
CA ASN A 61 10.33 8.12 8.01
C ASN A 61 10.75 8.07 9.49
N ASP A 62 9.90 7.52 10.35
CA ASP A 62 10.19 7.33 11.78
C ASP A 62 11.05 6.09 12.08
N GLY A 63 11.51 5.36 11.05
CA GLY A 63 12.33 4.15 11.21
C GLY A 63 11.56 2.96 11.79
N LEU A 64 10.23 2.98 11.71
CA LEU A 64 9.34 1.94 12.24
C LEU A 64 8.98 0.85 11.21
N CYS A 65 9.64 0.86 10.06
CA CYS A 65 9.52 -0.17 9.04
C CYS A 65 10.75 -1.09 9.00
N LYS A 66 10.53 -2.29 8.48
CA LYS A 66 11.58 -3.26 8.15
C LYS A 66 12.28 -2.84 6.84
N PRO A 67 13.45 -3.42 6.50
CA PRO A 67 14.14 -3.13 5.23
C PRO A 67 13.30 -3.38 3.98
N ASN A 68 12.30 -4.26 4.05
CA ASN A 68 11.37 -4.53 2.97
C ASN A 68 10.20 -3.53 2.88
N GLY A 69 10.19 -2.47 3.69
CA GLY A 69 9.18 -1.42 3.72
C GLY A 69 7.94 -1.72 4.57
N PHE A 70 7.77 -2.94 5.07
CA PHE A 70 6.61 -3.25 5.92
C PHE A 70 6.78 -2.76 7.36
N PRO A 71 5.70 -2.27 7.99
CA PRO A 71 5.71 -1.92 9.40
C PRO A 71 6.26 -3.06 10.29
N LYS A 72 7.03 -2.69 11.30
CA LYS A 72 7.49 -3.65 12.32
C LYS A 72 6.35 -4.17 13.19
N ASP A 73 5.37 -3.31 13.47
CA ASP A 73 4.16 -3.67 14.19
C ASP A 73 3.19 -4.44 13.28
N LYS A 74 2.86 -5.67 13.68
CA LYS A 74 1.99 -6.56 12.91
C LYS A 74 0.54 -6.07 12.86
N LEU A 75 0.08 -5.40 13.90
CA LEU A 75 -1.28 -4.85 13.93
C LEU A 75 -1.40 -3.60 13.06
N ALA A 76 -0.38 -2.75 13.04
CA ALA A 76 -0.31 -1.63 12.11
C ALA A 76 -0.30 -2.13 10.67
N LEU A 77 0.51 -3.15 10.35
CA LEU A 77 0.55 -3.77 9.02
C LEU A 77 -0.83 -4.30 8.61
N ALA A 78 -1.48 -5.06 9.50
CA ALA A 78 -2.78 -5.64 9.22
C ALA A 78 -3.86 -4.58 9.00
N TRP A 79 -3.83 -3.51 9.78
CA TRP A 79 -4.77 -2.40 9.63
C TRP A 79 -4.53 -1.64 8.31
N LEU A 80 -3.28 -1.35 7.95
CA LEU A 80 -2.96 -0.71 6.67
C LEU A 80 -3.39 -1.56 5.48
N PHE A 81 -3.18 -2.88 5.55
CA PHE A 81 -3.64 -3.81 4.53
C PHE A 81 -5.16 -3.76 4.36
N ASP A 82 -5.91 -3.69 5.47
CA ASP A 82 -7.36 -3.67 5.47
C ASP A 82 -7.93 -2.36 4.90
N ILE A 83 -7.42 -1.19 5.33
CA ILE A 83 -7.92 0.10 4.86
C ILE A 83 -7.53 0.43 3.42
N SER A 84 -6.42 -0.11 2.94
CA SER A 84 -5.99 0.04 1.54
C SER A 84 -6.73 -0.86 0.57
N GLU A 85 -7.66 -1.69 1.07
CA GLU A 85 -8.39 -2.68 0.27
C GLU A 85 -7.47 -3.62 -0.53
N SER A 86 -6.26 -3.88 0.02
CA SER A 86 -5.29 -4.76 -0.60
C SER A 86 -5.71 -6.22 -0.56
N ASN A 87 -5.27 -6.97 -1.56
CA ASN A 87 -5.46 -8.42 -1.66
C ASN A 87 -4.12 -9.11 -1.80
N LEU A 88 -4.02 -10.33 -1.26
CA LEU A 88 -2.85 -11.16 -1.44
C LEU A 88 -2.99 -12.01 -2.72
N PRO A 89 -1.93 -12.16 -3.51
CA PRO A 89 -1.98 -12.92 -4.75
C PRO A 89 -1.98 -14.43 -4.49
N GLY A 90 -2.69 -15.18 -5.34
CA GLY A 90 -2.63 -16.64 -5.40
C GLY A 90 -3.01 -17.34 -4.10
N TRP A 91 -2.23 -18.35 -3.73
CA TRP A 91 -2.46 -19.15 -2.51
C TRP A 91 -2.31 -18.34 -1.21
N MET A 92 -1.59 -17.21 -1.23
CA MET A 92 -1.43 -16.34 -0.08
C MET A 92 -2.74 -15.68 0.35
N SER A 93 -3.76 -15.64 -0.52
CA SER A 93 -5.09 -15.11 -0.19
C SER A 93 -5.74 -15.84 1.00
N MET A 94 -5.34 -17.08 1.29
CA MET A 94 -5.77 -17.82 2.48
C MET A 94 -5.47 -17.09 3.78
N PHE A 95 -4.43 -16.25 3.81
CA PHE A 95 -4.03 -15.51 5.01
C PHE A 95 -4.76 -14.18 5.20
N GLU A 96 -5.55 -13.75 4.22
CA GLU A 96 -6.28 -12.47 4.30
C GLU A 96 -7.24 -12.44 5.51
N PHE A 97 -7.89 -13.54 5.83
CA PHE A 97 -8.80 -13.59 6.98
C PHE A 97 -8.05 -13.35 8.30
N ILE A 98 -6.81 -13.80 8.43
CA ILE A 98 -5.96 -13.56 9.60
C ILE A 98 -5.62 -12.07 9.69
N LEU A 99 -5.21 -11.46 8.58
CA LEU A 99 -4.90 -10.04 8.51
C LEU A 99 -6.14 -9.19 8.86
N ARG A 100 -7.30 -9.53 8.32
CA ARG A 100 -8.55 -8.82 8.63
C ARG A 100 -8.96 -8.97 10.10
N LYS A 101 -8.74 -10.14 10.69
CA LYS A 101 -8.96 -10.36 12.12
C LYS A 101 -7.99 -9.52 12.97
N GLN A 102 -6.72 -9.46 12.58
CA GLN A 102 -5.72 -8.62 13.26
C GLN A 102 -6.03 -7.12 13.08
N ALA A 103 -6.54 -6.69 11.94
CA ALA A 103 -7.00 -5.32 11.72
C ALA A 103 -8.13 -4.93 12.67
N LYS A 104 -9.09 -5.83 12.91
CA LYS A 104 -10.13 -5.63 13.93
C LYS A 104 -9.55 -5.48 15.33
N THR A 105 -8.52 -6.28 15.65
CA THR A 105 -7.81 -6.18 16.92
C THR A 105 -7.06 -4.84 17.04
N ALA A 106 -6.44 -4.36 15.96
CA ALA A 106 -5.79 -3.06 15.92
C ALA A 106 -6.78 -1.93 16.28
N ARG A 107 -7.98 -1.95 15.68
CA ARG A 107 -9.05 -0.98 16.00
C ARG A 107 -9.50 -1.08 17.46
N LYS A 108 -9.69 -2.29 18.00
CA LYS A 108 -10.04 -2.47 19.42
C LYS A 108 -9.00 -1.93 20.38
N LYS A 109 -7.72 -1.96 19.98
CA LYS A 109 -6.60 -1.42 20.76
C LYS A 109 -6.34 0.06 20.52
N GLY A 110 -7.11 0.71 19.62
CA GLY A 110 -6.96 2.13 19.27
C GLY A 110 -5.71 2.46 18.44
N ILE A 111 -5.06 1.45 17.85
CA ILE A 111 -3.86 1.64 17.01
C ILE A 111 -4.20 2.46 15.77
N ASP A 112 -5.35 2.22 15.16
CA ASP A 112 -5.88 2.98 14.03
C ASP A 112 -5.95 4.48 14.34
N LYS A 113 -6.54 4.83 15.49
CA LYS A 113 -6.66 6.24 15.93
C LYS A 113 -5.29 6.88 16.17
N GLN A 114 -4.41 6.20 16.88
CA GLN A 114 -3.05 6.68 17.14
C GLN A 114 -2.27 6.96 15.84
N LEU A 115 -2.35 6.06 14.88
CA LEU A 115 -1.66 6.19 13.61
C LEU A 115 -2.27 7.30 12.75
N THR A 116 -3.61 7.38 12.71
CA THR A 116 -4.31 8.43 11.96
C THR A 116 -4.02 9.81 12.53
N GLU A 117 -4.11 9.99 13.83
CA GLU A 117 -3.81 11.27 14.51
C GLU A 117 -2.36 11.72 14.28
N ARG A 118 -1.43 10.78 14.25
CA ARG A 118 -0.01 11.07 14.09
C ARG A 118 0.38 11.41 12.65
N TYR A 119 -0.14 10.70 11.67
CA TYR A 119 0.39 10.74 10.31
C TYR A 119 -0.56 11.29 9.25
N VAL A 120 -1.88 11.25 9.48
CA VAL A 120 -2.84 11.66 8.46
C VAL A 120 -3.09 13.16 8.51
N ARG A 121 -2.99 13.80 7.35
CA ARG A 121 -3.26 15.23 7.12
C ARG A 121 -4.09 15.38 5.86
N PHE A 122 -5.30 15.81 6.03
CA PHE A 122 -6.20 16.19 4.93
C PHE A 122 -6.58 17.65 5.05
#